data_beeb73dc4d6a656163088a0a18ad2aea
#
_entry.id   beeb73dc4d6a656163088a0a18ad2aea
#
_cell.length_a   1.000
_cell.length_b   1.000
_cell.length_c   1.000
_cell.angle_alpha   90.00
_cell.angle_beta   90.00
_cell.angle_gamma   90.00
#
_symmetry.space_group_name_H-M   'P 1'
#
loop_
_entity.id
_entity.type
_entity.pdbx_description
1 polymer ?
#
loop_
_entity_poly.entity_id
_entity_poly.type
_entity_poly.pdbx_seq_one_letter_code
_entity_poly.pdbx_strand_id
1 'polypeptide(L)'
;YALNFVEFQVTNNLMKYISEKNNFEDKKVQCAKHLAVSGMGILKSYERDMEQVWDVIDPTYFFFDKGAKSPDLKDAEFMGEYSFMLPTDIFEMHQDLSVEEIEAIERHASSSTPTAGVPHLSNILGIGSNRVPVYEVYWKDIEIKTYGYVEDEYGYEYFTVIDDTVGEDDLIIPTSEIGLNIMQGQPTRELFVDVLRYAQFI
;
A
#
# COMPACT_ATOMS: atom_id res chain seq x y z
N TYR A 1 25.76 21.13 -13.75
CA TYR A 1 24.64 22.07 -13.48
C TYR A 1 23.50 22.00 -14.50
N ALA A 2 23.77 21.73 -15.80
CA ALA A 2 22.72 21.66 -16.83
C ALA A 2 21.82 20.41 -16.72
N LEU A 3 22.36 19.26 -16.33
CA LEU A 3 21.59 18.02 -16.16
C LEU A 3 20.53 18.18 -15.04
N ASN A 4 20.90 18.73 -13.91
CA ASN A 4 19.98 18.94 -12.78
C ASN A 4 18.83 19.89 -13.13
N PHE A 5 19.06 20.84 -14.03
CA PHE A 5 18.00 21.77 -14.47
C PHE A 5 16.98 21.09 -15.38
N VAL A 6 17.43 20.23 -16.30
CA VAL A 6 16.54 19.47 -17.19
C VAL A 6 15.71 18.46 -16.38
N GLU A 7 16.32 17.73 -15.47
CA GLU A 7 15.63 16.80 -14.57
C GLU A 7 14.58 17.51 -13.73
N PHE A 8 14.89 18.67 -13.18
CA PHE A 8 13.94 19.50 -12.44
C PHE A 8 12.75 19.92 -13.29
N GLN A 9 12.99 20.37 -14.53
CA GLN A 9 11.90 20.77 -15.43
C GLN A 9 11.02 19.59 -15.82
N VAL A 10 11.60 18.42 -16.12
CA VAL A 10 10.86 17.21 -16.45
C VAL A 10 10.00 16.77 -15.26
N THR A 11 10.58 16.73 -14.06
CA THR A 11 9.85 16.36 -12.84
C THR A 11 8.70 17.32 -12.55
N ASN A 12 8.92 18.63 -12.67
CA ASN A 12 7.89 19.64 -12.44
C ASN A 12 6.75 19.54 -13.45
N ASN A 13 7.06 19.32 -14.73
CA ASN A 13 6.05 19.12 -15.77
C ASN A 13 5.25 17.82 -15.56
N LEU A 14 5.91 16.74 -15.14
CA LEU A 14 5.26 15.49 -14.80
C LEU A 14 4.30 15.66 -13.61
N MET A 15 4.74 16.30 -12.53
CA MET A 15 3.90 16.57 -11.36
C MET A 15 2.70 17.43 -11.72
N LYS A 16 2.88 18.44 -12.58
CA LYS A 16 1.80 19.28 -13.06
C LYS A 16 0.80 18.47 -13.88
N TYR A 17 1.27 17.63 -14.79
CA TYR A 17 0.43 16.73 -15.59
C TYR A 17 -0.39 15.77 -14.71
N ILE A 18 0.25 15.11 -13.74
CA ILE A 18 -0.43 14.21 -12.79
C ILE A 18 -1.49 14.96 -11.98
N SER A 19 -1.16 16.15 -11.51
CA SER A 19 -2.08 17.00 -10.74
C SER A 19 -3.31 17.44 -11.56
N GLU A 20 -3.10 17.89 -12.79
CA GLU A 20 -4.18 18.28 -13.70
C GLU A 20 -5.05 17.08 -14.08
N LYS A 21 -4.45 15.95 -14.43
CA LYS A 21 -5.15 14.72 -14.78
C LYS A 21 -6.01 14.18 -13.64
N ASN A 22 -5.55 14.31 -12.41
CA ASN A 22 -6.28 13.88 -11.20
C ASN A 22 -7.28 14.93 -10.67
N ASN A 23 -7.41 16.08 -11.29
CA ASN A 23 -8.22 17.21 -10.77
C ASN A 23 -7.87 17.54 -9.31
N PHE A 24 -6.58 17.66 -9.02
CA PHE A 24 -6.05 17.76 -7.64
C PHE A 24 -6.65 18.92 -6.86
N GLU A 25 -6.94 20.07 -7.51
CA GLU A 25 -7.54 21.22 -6.84
C GLU A 25 -8.93 20.91 -6.29
N ASP A 26 -9.76 20.18 -7.02
CA ASP A 26 -11.09 19.77 -6.56
C ASP A 26 -10.97 18.76 -5.42
N LYS A 27 -10.06 17.78 -5.54
CA LYS A 27 -9.80 16.79 -4.50
C LYS A 27 -9.25 17.43 -3.23
N LYS A 28 -8.40 18.45 -3.35
CA LYS A 28 -7.90 19.23 -2.23
C LYS A 28 -9.03 19.94 -1.48
N VAL A 29 -9.97 20.55 -2.21
CA VAL A 29 -11.15 21.20 -1.62
C VAL A 29 -12.04 20.18 -0.91
N GLN A 30 -12.25 19.01 -1.52
CA GLN A 30 -13.02 17.91 -0.90
C GLN A 30 -12.35 17.41 0.37
N CYS A 31 -11.04 17.16 0.33
CA CYS A 31 -10.26 16.75 1.51
C CYS A 31 -10.34 17.80 2.63
N ALA A 32 -10.24 19.09 2.29
CA ALA A 32 -10.40 20.17 3.26
C ALA A 32 -11.81 20.23 3.89
N LYS A 33 -12.86 19.92 3.12
CA LYS A 33 -14.23 19.81 3.66
C LYS A 33 -14.35 18.64 4.65
N HIS A 34 -13.81 17.47 4.31
CA HIS A 34 -13.77 16.32 5.22
C HIS A 34 -13.01 16.68 6.50
N LEU A 35 -11.86 17.32 6.37
CA LEU A 35 -11.05 17.78 7.53
C LEU A 35 -11.87 18.73 8.42
N ALA A 36 -12.60 19.67 7.83
CA ALA A 36 -13.39 20.65 8.58
C ALA A 36 -14.58 20.01 9.32
N VAL A 37 -15.19 18.94 8.75
CA VAL A 37 -16.39 18.31 9.30
C VAL A 37 -16.05 17.20 10.27
N SER A 38 -15.12 16.31 9.90
CA SER A 38 -14.77 15.10 10.66
C SER A 38 -13.47 15.19 11.44
N GLY A 39 -12.68 16.25 11.21
CA GLY A 39 -11.33 16.39 11.76
C GLY A 39 -10.28 15.57 11.01
N MET A 40 -10.65 14.90 9.91
CA MET A 40 -9.78 14.03 9.16
C MET A 40 -9.94 14.27 7.65
N GLY A 41 -8.81 14.41 6.94
CA GLY A 41 -8.76 14.53 5.48
C GLY A 41 -7.79 13.48 4.95
N ILE A 42 -8.28 12.57 4.11
CA ILE A 42 -7.53 11.40 3.66
C ILE A 42 -7.44 11.46 2.14
N LEU A 43 -6.21 11.38 1.63
CA LEU A 43 -5.91 11.28 0.22
C LEU A 43 -5.16 9.96 -0.02
N LYS A 44 -5.71 9.09 -0.84
CA LYS A 44 -5.09 7.85 -1.29
C LYS A 44 -4.41 8.09 -2.63
N SER A 45 -3.19 7.61 -2.75
CA SER A 45 -2.40 7.66 -3.97
C SER A 45 -2.00 6.23 -4.36
N TYR A 46 -2.35 5.81 -5.56
CA TYR A 46 -2.09 4.45 -6.05
C TYR A 46 -1.89 4.46 -7.57
N GLU A 47 -1.39 3.35 -8.09
CA GLU A 47 -1.21 3.13 -9.52
C GLU A 47 -2.35 2.27 -10.06
N ARG A 48 -2.93 2.69 -11.19
CA ARG A 48 -3.89 1.91 -11.98
C ARG A 48 -3.55 2.09 -13.46
N ASP A 49 -3.40 0.99 -14.18
CA ASP A 49 -3.09 0.98 -15.62
C ASP A 49 -1.84 1.81 -15.98
N MET A 50 -0.79 1.71 -15.17
CA MET A 50 0.45 2.48 -15.27
C MET A 50 0.27 4.00 -15.10
N GLU A 51 -0.85 4.42 -14.52
CA GLU A 51 -1.15 5.82 -14.24
C GLU A 51 -1.29 6.07 -12.73
N GLN A 52 -0.73 7.19 -12.29
CA GLN A 52 -0.87 7.63 -10.91
C GLN A 52 -2.26 8.20 -10.68
N VAL A 53 -3.03 7.57 -9.80
CA VAL A 53 -4.38 8.00 -9.40
C VAL A 53 -4.36 8.50 -7.95
N TRP A 54 -5.07 9.60 -7.72
CA TRP A 54 -5.29 10.16 -6.38
C TRP A 54 -6.77 10.21 -6.08
N ASP A 55 -7.21 9.61 -4.97
CA ASP A 55 -8.61 9.64 -4.55
C ASP A 55 -8.76 10.15 -3.13
N VAL A 56 -9.86 10.86 -2.89
CA VAL A 56 -10.22 11.33 -1.54
C VAL A 56 -11.12 10.28 -0.90
N ILE A 57 -10.68 9.75 0.23
CA ILE A 57 -11.46 8.79 1.00
C ILE A 57 -12.38 9.54 1.96
N ASP A 58 -13.66 9.16 1.99
CA ASP A 58 -14.58 9.66 3.00
C ASP A 58 -14.19 9.05 4.36
N PRO A 59 -13.95 9.89 5.39
CA PRO A 59 -13.59 9.42 6.71
C PRO A 59 -14.57 8.43 7.34
N THR A 60 -15.82 8.39 6.87
CA THR A 60 -16.83 7.43 7.33
C THR A 60 -16.48 5.98 6.95
N TYR A 61 -15.76 5.80 5.86
CA TYR A 61 -15.35 4.50 5.34
C TYR A 61 -13.90 4.14 5.67
N PHE A 62 -13.19 5.04 6.35
CA PHE A 62 -11.81 4.81 6.74
C PHE A 62 -11.72 4.28 8.18
N PHE A 63 -10.84 3.32 8.39
CA PHE A 63 -10.54 2.77 9.70
C PHE A 63 -9.03 2.68 9.92
N PHE A 64 -8.61 2.76 11.16
CA PHE A 64 -7.22 2.71 11.54
C PHE A 64 -7.06 2.21 12.97
N ASP A 65 -5.83 1.88 13.34
CA ASP A 65 -5.49 1.49 14.71
C ASP A 65 -5.77 2.62 15.69
N LYS A 66 -6.70 2.37 16.63
CA LYS A 66 -7.07 3.33 17.68
C LYS A 66 -5.96 3.55 18.72
N GLY A 67 -4.93 2.71 18.74
CA GLY A 67 -3.74 2.87 19.56
C GLY A 67 -2.80 3.97 19.06
N ALA A 68 -2.93 4.37 17.79
CA ALA A 68 -2.12 5.43 17.19
C ALA A 68 -2.34 6.77 17.90
N LYS A 69 -1.24 7.43 18.24
CA LYS A 69 -1.21 8.72 18.96
C LYS A 69 -0.80 9.86 18.04
N SER A 70 -0.14 9.54 16.93
CA SER A 70 0.31 10.53 15.96
C SER A 70 -0.85 11.02 15.11
N PRO A 71 -1.01 12.35 14.91
CA PRO A 71 -2.07 12.90 14.05
C PRO A 71 -1.95 12.46 12.59
N ASP A 72 -0.76 12.07 12.15
CA ASP A 72 -0.45 11.60 10.79
C ASP A 72 -0.41 10.07 10.68
N LEU A 73 -0.86 9.36 11.73
CA LEU A 73 -0.98 7.90 11.81
C LEU A 73 0.31 7.12 11.52
N LYS A 74 1.49 7.77 11.67
CA LYS A 74 2.78 7.09 11.44
C LYS A 74 3.04 5.92 12.38
N ASP A 75 2.45 5.97 13.57
CA ASP A 75 2.55 4.96 14.61
C ASP A 75 1.40 3.94 14.58
N ALA A 76 0.47 4.06 13.61
CA ALA A 76 -0.58 3.07 13.41
C ALA A 76 0.02 1.75 12.92
N GLU A 77 -0.41 0.64 13.48
CA GLU A 77 -0.01 -0.71 13.06
C GLU A 77 -0.77 -1.14 11.81
N PHE A 78 -2.03 -0.71 11.68
CA PHE A 78 -2.85 -0.97 10.51
C PHE A 78 -3.75 0.22 10.18
N MET A 79 -4.13 0.33 8.92
CA MET A 79 -5.15 1.26 8.41
C MET A 79 -5.82 0.67 7.18
N GLY A 80 -6.99 1.16 6.86
CA GLY A 80 -7.70 0.69 5.67
C GLY A 80 -8.96 1.48 5.37
N GLU A 81 -9.61 1.07 4.30
CA GLU A 81 -10.91 1.58 3.89
C GLU A 81 -11.84 0.41 3.56
N TYR A 82 -13.13 0.67 3.60
CA TYR A 82 -14.12 -0.26 3.08
C TYR A 82 -15.06 0.45 2.11
N SER A 83 -15.44 -0.28 1.10
CA SER A 83 -16.37 0.19 0.06
C SER A 83 -17.44 -0.86 -0.19
N PHE A 84 -18.56 -0.44 -0.78
CA PHE A 84 -19.63 -1.36 -1.15
C PHE A 84 -19.65 -1.50 -2.67
N MET A 85 -19.25 -2.66 -3.18
CA MET A 85 -19.13 -2.96 -4.59
C MET A 85 -20.24 -3.91 -5.07
N LEU A 86 -20.57 -3.84 -6.36
CA LEU A 86 -21.39 -4.87 -6.99
C LEU A 86 -20.54 -6.12 -7.23
N PRO A 87 -21.12 -7.32 -7.18
CA PRO A 87 -20.38 -8.55 -7.52
C PRO A 87 -19.70 -8.48 -8.88
N THR A 88 -20.34 -7.88 -9.88
CA THR A 88 -19.77 -7.67 -11.21
C THR A 88 -18.49 -6.87 -11.20
N ASP A 89 -18.43 -5.79 -10.40
CA ASP A 89 -17.24 -4.94 -10.28
C ASP A 89 -16.09 -5.71 -9.61
N ILE A 90 -16.42 -6.55 -8.63
CA ILE A 90 -15.45 -7.41 -7.93
C ILE A 90 -14.87 -8.45 -8.91
N PHE A 91 -15.72 -9.08 -9.75
CA PHE A 91 -15.26 -10.06 -10.72
C PHE A 91 -14.41 -9.44 -11.85
N GLU A 92 -14.67 -8.19 -12.21
CA GLU A 92 -13.82 -7.46 -13.15
C GLU A 92 -12.43 -7.16 -12.58
N MET A 93 -12.37 -6.85 -11.28
CA MET A 93 -11.10 -6.55 -10.58
C MET A 93 -10.28 -7.78 -10.26
N HIS A 94 -10.93 -8.92 -9.98
CA HIS A 94 -10.31 -10.18 -9.57
C HIS A 94 -10.68 -11.31 -10.53
N GLN A 95 -9.89 -11.45 -11.61
CA GLN A 95 -10.12 -12.47 -12.64
C GLN A 95 -9.67 -13.88 -12.23
N ASP A 96 -8.97 -14.00 -11.10
CA ASP A 96 -8.40 -15.23 -10.55
C ASP A 96 -9.28 -15.90 -9.50
N LEU A 97 -10.48 -15.37 -9.24
CA LEU A 97 -11.41 -15.94 -8.26
C LEU A 97 -11.86 -17.35 -8.66
N SER A 98 -11.85 -18.22 -7.67
CA SER A 98 -12.38 -19.58 -7.81
C SER A 98 -13.93 -19.56 -7.92
N VAL A 99 -14.51 -20.63 -8.47
CA VAL A 99 -15.96 -20.77 -8.59
C VAL A 99 -16.64 -20.71 -7.21
N GLU A 100 -16.00 -21.28 -6.18
CA GLU A 100 -16.51 -21.28 -4.81
C GLU A 100 -16.57 -19.89 -4.18
N GLU A 101 -15.55 -19.05 -4.46
CA GLU A 101 -15.51 -17.66 -4.03
C GLU A 101 -16.56 -16.80 -4.74
N ILE A 102 -16.73 -17.00 -6.05
CA ILE A 102 -17.78 -16.33 -6.83
C ILE A 102 -19.18 -16.65 -6.26
N GLU A 103 -19.48 -17.93 -5.99
CA GLU A 103 -20.74 -18.34 -5.37
C GLU A 103 -20.91 -17.77 -3.95
N ALA A 104 -19.84 -17.63 -3.19
CA ALA A 104 -19.88 -17.03 -1.86
C ALA A 104 -20.22 -15.53 -1.94
N ILE A 105 -19.60 -14.79 -2.87
CA ILE A 105 -19.86 -13.37 -3.11
C ILE A 105 -21.31 -13.15 -3.56
N GLU A 106 -21.82 -13.95 -4.51
CA GLU A 106 -23.21 -13.87 -4.97
C GLU A 106 -24.21 -14.20 -3.87
N ARG A 107 -23.89 -15.17 -3.02
CA ARG A 107 -24.71 -15.52 -1.85
C ARG A 107 -24.75 -14.38 -0.84
N HIS A 108 -23.62 -13.73 -0.57
CA HIS A 108 -23.53 -12.55 0.29
C HIS A 108 -24.33 -11.38 -0.27
N ALA A 109 -24.21 -11.10 -1.57
CA ALA A 109 -24.97 -10.06 -2.24
C ALA A 109 -26.49 -10.30 -2.22
N SER A 110 -26.90 -11.57 -2.32
CA SER A 110 -28.32 -11.97 -2.32
C SER A 110 -28.93 -12.08 -0.95
N SER A 111 -28.12 -12.21 0.11
CA SER A 111 -28.61 -12.25 1.48
C SER A 111 -29.02 -10.83 1.90
N SER A 112 -30.34 -10.61 1.99
CA SER A 112 -30.94 -9.33 2.41
C SER A 112 -30.75 -9.00 3.90
N THR A 113 -29.99 -9.79 4.62
CA THR A 113 -29.60 -9.52 6.01
C THR A 113 -28.27 -8.76 6.02
N PRO A 114 -28.24 -7.48 6.43
CA PRO A 114 -26.98 -6.78 6.68
C PRO A 114 -26.21 -7.60 7.72
N THR A 115 -25.11 -8.20 7.27
CA THR A 115 -24.23 -8.98 8.14
C THR A 115 -23.82 -8.14 9.33
N ALA A 116 -23.94 -8.73 10.50
CA ALA A 116 -23.72 -8.22 11.83
C ALA A 116 -22.69 -7.08 11.94
N GLY A 117 -23.17 -5.91 12.26
CA GLY A 117 -22.31 -4.82 12.72
C GLY A 117 -22.83 -3.41 12.44
N VAL A 118 -23.51 -3.17 11.33
CA VAL A 118 -23.98 -1.82 10.97
C VAL A 118 -25.38 -1.79 10.34
N PRO A 119 -26.44 -2.24 11.06
CA PRO A 119 -27.81 -2.30 10.52
C PRO A 119 -28.38 -0.93 10.11
N HIS A 120 -27.84 0.15 10.64
CA HIS A 120 -28.32 1.51 10.38
C HIS A 120 -27.71 2.17 9.14
N LEU A 121 -26.54 1.77 8.68
CA LEU A 121 -25.87 2.40 7.54
C LEU A 121 -26.51 2.05 6.20
N SER A 122 -26.98 0.83 6.01
CA SER A 122 -27.64 0.41 4.76
C SER A 122 -28.89 1.21 4.45
N ASN A 123 -29.70 1.55 5.47
CA ASN A 123 -30.90 2.35 5.31
C ASN A 123 -30.63 3.85 5.14
N ILE A 124 -29.53 4.35 5.71
CA ILE A 124 -29.16 5.78 5.65
C ILE A 124 -28.46 6.09 4.34
N LEU A 125 -27.64 5.17 3.82
CA LEU A 125 -26.84 5.38 2.60
C LEU A 125 -27.54 4.95 1.32
N GLY A 126 -28.75 4.40 1.39
CA GLY A 126 -29.49 3.93 0.22
C GLY A 126 -28.77 2.78 -0.52
N ILE A 127 -27.92 2.03 0.17
CA ILE A 127 -27.15 0.93 -0.40
C ILE A 127 -28.13 -0.20 -0.66
N GLY A 128 -28.37 -0.46 -1.95
CA GLY A 128 -29.24 -1.57 -2.39
C GLY A 128 -28.72 -2.92 -1.87
N SER A 129 -29.62 -3.88 -1.73
CA SER A 129 -29.37 -5.21 -1.15
C SER A 129 -28.35 -6.09 -1.91
N ASN A 130 -27.82 -5.64 -3.05
CA ASN A 130 -26.93 -6.41 -3.92
C ASN A 130 -25.47 -5.96 -3.88
N ARG A 131 -25.04 -5.27 -2.83
CA ARG A 131 -23.65 -4.83 -2.71
C ARG A 131 -22.95 -5.60 -1.61
N VAL A 132 -21.69 -5.92 -1.85
CA VAL A 132 -20.80 -6.63 -0.93
C VAL A 132 -19.79 -5.65 -0.34
N PRO A 133 -19.54 -5.64 0.97
CA PRO A 133 -18.48 -4.83 1.56
C PRO A 133 -17.12 -5.41 1.17
N VAL A 134 -16.26 -4.57 0.62
CA VAL A 134 -14.87 -4.88 0.30
C VAL A 134 -13.97 -4.05 1.18
N TYR A 135 -13.06 -4.70 1.90
CA TYR A 135 -12.11 -4.07 2.81
C TYR A 135 -10.72 -4.07 2.19
N GLU A 136 -10.12 -2.91 2.06
CA GLU A 136 -8.71 -2.76 1.74
C GLU A 136 -7.94 -2.46 3.01
N VAL A 137 -6.98 -3.31 3.36
CA VAL A 137 -6.22 -3.20 4.61
C VAL A 137 -4.74 -3.12 4.32
N TYR A 138 -4.09 -2.17 4.97
CA TYR A 138 -2.64 -2.00 4.99
C TYR A 138 -2.16 -2.17 6.43
N TRP A 139 -1.11 -2.98 6.64
CA TRP A 139 -0.53 -3.16 7.96
C TRP A 139 0.99 -3.25 7.88
N LYS A 140 1.62 -2.91 8.98
CA LYS A 140 3.08 -3.05 9.13
C LYS A 140 3.42 -4.47 9.53
N ASP A 141 4.46 -4.99 8.94
CA ASP A 141 5.03 -6.29 9.26
C ASP A 141 6.55 -6.16 9.33
N ILE A 142 7.22 -7.11 9.94
CA ILE A 142 8.66 -7.14 10.06
C ILE A 142 9.17 -8.38 9.36
N GLU A 143 9.97 -8.19 8.32
CA GLU A 143 10.68 -9.26 7.65
C GLU A 143 12.13 -9.30 8.11
N ILE A 144 12.65 -10.53 8.29
CA ILE A 144 14.07 -10.75 8.49
C ILE A 144 14.68 -10.97 7.11
N LYS A 145 15.59 -10.08 6.70
CA LYS A 145 16.35 -10.22 5.46
C LYS A 145 17.82 -10.43 5.78
N THR A 146 18.40 -11.44 5.13
CA THR A 146 19.82 -11.72 5.22
C THR A 146 20.54 -10.86 4.17
N TYR A 147 21.51 -10.10 4.61
CA TYR A 147 22.36 -9.27 3.76
C TYR A 147 23.80 -9.83 3.80
N GLY A 148 24.48 -9.76 2.68
CA GLY A 148 25.87 -10.15 2.57
C GLY A 148 26.64 -9.28 1.59
N TYR A 149 27.95 -9.43 1.60
CA TYR A 149 28.84 -8.87 0.60
C TYR A 149 29.06 -9.88 -0.51
N VAL A 150 28.93 -9.42 -1.73
CA VAL A 150 29.10 -10.20 -2.96
C VAL A 150 30.13 -9.49 -3.82
N GLU A 151 31.00 -10.25 -4.49
CA GLU A 151 31.92 -9.75 -5.51
C GLU A 151 31.35 -10.07 -6.90
N ASP A 152 31.27 -9.07 -7.77
CA ASP A 152 30.87 -9.29 -9.15
C ASP A 152 32.02 -9.86 -10.01
N GLU A 153 31.71 -10.25 -11.24
CA GLU A 153 32.69 -10.77 -12.22
C GLU A 153 33.83 -9.80 -12.59
N TYR A 154 33.70 -8.52 -12.18
CA TYR A 154 34.72 -7.47 -12.38
C TYR A 154 35.51 -7.18 -11.09
N GLY A 155 35.25 -7.88 -9.99
CA GLY A 155 35.94 -7.69 -8.70
C GLY A 155 35.44 -6.51 -7.88
N TYR A 156 34.20 -6.03 -8.13
CA TYR A 156 33.58 -5.00 -7.29
C TYR A 156 32.79 -5.63 -6.16
N GLU A 157 33.13 -5.25 -4.93
CA GLU A 157 32.41 -5.65 -3.72
C GLU A 157 31.16 -4.78 -3.52
N TYR A 158 30.00 -5.38 -3.30
CA TYR A 158 28.77 -4.67 -2.97
C TYR A 158 27.94 -5.42 -1.94
N PHE A 159 27.13 -4.68 -1.19
CA PHE A 159 26.26 -5.19 -0.14
C PHE A 159 24.85 -5.37 -0.67
N THR A 160 24.33 -6.58 -0.64
CA THR A 160 23.01 -6.90 -1.21
C THR A 160 22.23 -7.88 -0.33
N VAL A 161 20.93 -8.05 -0.63
CA VAL A 161 20.09 -9.08 -0.02
C VAL A 161 20.50 -10.42 -0.59
N ILE A 162 20.73 -11.39 0.29
CA ILE A 162 21.01 -12.76 -0.09
C ILE A 162 19.67 -13.46 -0.32
N ASP A 163 19.44 -13.86 -1.52
CA ASP A 163 18.31 -14.67 -1.96
C ASP A 163 18.79 -15.95 -2.64
N ASP A 164 17.87 -16.75 -3.13
CA ASP A 164 18.17 -18.04 -3.79
C ASP A 164 19.03 -17.90 -5.07
N THR A 165 19.27 -16.67 -5.54
CA THR A 165 20.07 -16.40 -6.74
C THR A 165 21.55 -16.19 -6.42
N VAL A 166 21.88 -15.91 -5.15
CA VAL A 166 23.25 -15.69 -4.68
C VAL A 166 23.83 -17.01 -4.18
N GLY A 167 24.87 -17.51 -4.84
CA GLY A 167 25.59 -18.71 -4.42
C GLY A 167 26.39 -18.50 -3.14
N GLU A 168 26.58 -19.54 -2.34
CA GLU A 168 27.45 -19.47 -1.16
C GLU A 168 28.91 -19.11 -1.53
N ASP A 169 29.33 -19.50 -2.72
CA ASP A 169 30.69 -19.23 -3.24
C ASP A 169 30.89 -17.76 -3.66
N ASP A 170 29.78 -17.02 -3.89
CA ASP A 170 29.83 -15.61 -4.26
C ASP A 170 29.94 -14.68 -3.03
N LEU A 171 29.76 -15.23 -1.84
CA LEU A 171 29.82 -14.49 -0.58
C LEU A 171 31.27 -14.25 -0.15
N ILE A 172 31.62 -13.00 0.07
CA ILE A 172 32.95 -12.59 0.48
C ILE A 172 32.94 -11.91 1.87
N ILE A 173 34.11 -11.96 2.51
CA ILE A 173 34.35 -11.12 3.68
C ILE A 173 34.95 -9.82 3.18
N PRO A 174 34.31 -8.65 3.39
CA PRO A 174 34.78 -7.39 2.86
C PRO A 174 36.19 -7.08 3.38
N THR A 175 37.07 -6.67 2.47
CA THR A 175 38.45 -6.29 2.81
C THR A 175 38.55 -4.85 3.30
N SER A 176 37.52 -4.02 3.06
CA SER A 176 37.46 -2.64 3.51
C SER A 176 36.67 -2.51 4.80
N GLU A 177 37.27 -1.84 5.81
CA GLU A 177 36.65 -1.48 7.08
C GLU A 177 35.56 -0.37 6.91
N ILE A 178 34.69 -0.49 5.92
CA ILE A 178 33.58 0.46 5.75
C ILE A 178 32.51 0.15 6.80
N GLY A 179 32.68 0.72 7.98
CA GLY A 179 31.69 1.31 8.85
C GLY A 179 30.46 0.56 9.32
N LEU A 180 30.23 -0.70 8.93
CA LEU A 180 29.22 -1.56 9.49
C LEU A 180 29.92 -2.54 10.41
N ASN A 181 29.59 -2.54 11.71
CA ASN A 181 30.04 -3.52 12.69
C ASN A 181 29.54 -4.91 12.30
N ILE A 182 30.09 -5.47 11.25
CA ILE A 182 29.95 -6.88 10.94
C ILE A 182 30.86 -7.61 11.94
N MET A 183 30.28 -8.50 12.73
CA MET A 183 31.08 -9.32 13.64
C MET A 183 32.15 -10.02 12.81
N GLN A 184 33.41 -9.83 13.18
CA GLN A 184 34.57 -10.37 12.48
C GLN A 184 34.33 -11.86 12.15
N GLY A 185 34.32 -12.18 10.86
CA GLY A 185 34.27 -13.54 10.38
C GLY A 185 32.91 -14.05 9.86
N GLN A 186 31.87 -13.22 9.81
CA GLN A 186 30.59 -13.60 9.19
C GLN A 186 30.37 -12.82 7.89
N PRO A 187 30.18 -13.49 6.74
CA PRO A 187 29.92 -12.85 5.46
C PRO A 187 28.50 -12.27 5.35
N THR A 188 27.60 -12.65 6.26
CA THR A 188 26.17 -12.27 6.19
C THR A 188 25.70 -11.66 7.50
N ARG A 189 24.65 -10.81 7.41
CA ARG A 189 23.97 -10.21 8.54
C ARG A 189 22.46 -10.24 8.35
N GLU A 190 21.74 -10.65 9.37
CA GLU A 190 20.28 -10.54 9.41
C GLU A 190 19.89 -9.13 9.86
N LEU A 191 18.99 -8.50 9.11
CA LEU A 191 18.41 -7.20 9.46
C LEU A 191 16.89 -7.33 9.48
N PHE A 192 16.29 -6.69 10.49
CA PHE A 192 14.84 -6.52 10.55
C PHE A 192 14.47 -5.36 9.63
N VAL A 193 13.58 -5.64 8.69
CA VAL A 193 13.10 -4.66 7.70
C VAL A 193 11.62 -4.46 7.90
N ASP A 194 11.20 -3.21 8.12
CA ASP A 194 9.78 -2.87 8.16
C ASP A 194 9.19 -3.00 6.76
N VAL A 195 8.14 -3.79 6.64
CA VAL A 195 7.44 -4.04 5.37
C VAL A 195 6.00 -3.61 5.52
N LEU A 196 5.49 -2.88 4.55
CA LEU A 196 4.07 -2.58 4.45
C LEU A 196 3.37 -3.69 3.68
N ARG A 197 2.46 -4.39 4.35
CA ARG A 197 1.62 -5.42 3.76
C ARG A 197 0.28 -4.84 3.32
N TYR A 198 -0.27 -5.42 2.27
CA TYR A 198 -1.58 -5.08 1.75
C TYR A 198 -2.39 -6.34 1.47
N ALA A 199 -3.66 -6.30 1.79
CA ALA A 199 -4.62 -7.30 1.33
C ALA A 199 -6.01 -6.68 1.14
N GLN A 200 -6.77 -7.28 0.25
CA GLN A 200 -8.17 -6.98 0.04
C GLN A 200 -9.01 -8.17 0.50
N PHE A 201 -10.04 -7.89 1.31
CA PHE A 201 -10.94 -8.88 1.87
C PHE A 201 -12.37 -8.59 1.41
N ILE A 202 -13.07 -9.65 1.02
CA ILE A 202 -14.45 -9.62 0.54
C ILE A 202 -15.38 -10.34 1.52
#